data_8ff587289e1d404947a897bf5ad4401e
#
_entry.id   8ff587289e1d404947a897bf5ad4401e
#
_cell.length_a   1.000
_cell.length_b   1.000
_cell.length_c   1.000
_cell.angle_alpha   90.00
_cell.angle_beta   90.00
_cell.angle_gamma   90.00
#
_symmetry.space_group_name_H-M   'P 1'
#
loop_
_entity.id
_entity.type
_entity.pdbx_description
1 polymer ?
#
loop_
_entity_poly.entity_id
_entity_poly.type
_entity_poly.pdbx_seq_one_letter_code
_entity_poly.pdbx_strand_id
1 'polypeptide(L)'
;DEEHHQLYADAYEKGSARADQMMFDGEYYIQVQKEIDKYKYQFGKGCLSDQLLGQFLAYMAGIGEILPKEHVKSAMESVFKYNYKTDFYHTDSVHRAYAINEEHGMVVATWPKGGRPKFPLSYAGEVWTGVEYEVAVNLIYSGCVEEGLTVVKSIRDRYDGYKRNPFSEIESGHHYCRAMASWGVLNALLGLQSDMYRGTLSFHPAIEGEMSSFFICGKAWGIYSQKE
;
A
#
# COMPACT_ATOMS: atom_id res chain seq x y z
N ASP A 1 28.31 -7.42 12.08
CA ASP A 1 28.45 -8.27 13.26
C ASP A 1 27.61 -9.51 13.05
N GLU A 2 28.27 -10.70 13.00
CA GLU A 2 27.67 -11.99 12.64
C GLU A 2 26.61 -12.44 13.67
N GLU A 3 26.84 -12.17 14.94
CA GLU A 3 25.93 -12.55 16.03
C GLU A 3 24.60 -11.82 15.92
N HIS A 4 24.61 -10.53 15.62
CA HIS A 4 23.39 -9.76 15.41
C HIS A 4 22.67 -10.15 14.11
N HIS A 5 23.43 -10.48 13.06
CA HIS A 5 22.85 -10.96 11.81
C HIS A 5 22.01 -12.23 12.05
N GLN A 6 22.58 -13.23 12.73
CA GLN A 6 21.89 -14.47 13.01
C GLN A 6 20.65 -14.25 13.91
N LEU A 7 20.78 -13.40 14.93
CA LEU A 7 19.67 -13.05 15.82
C LEU A 7 18.48 -12.44 15.05
N TYR A 8 18.77 -11.50 14.14
CA TYR A 8 17.72 -10.86 13.34
C TYR A 8 17.12 -11.80 12.29
N ALA A 9 17.94 -12.64 11.65
CA ALA A 9 17.46 -13.64 10.70
C ALA A 9 16.51 -14.64 11.39
N ASP A 10 16.90 -15.18 12.54
CA ASP A 10 16.05 -16.09 13.32
C ASP A 10 14.73 -15.43 13.77
N ALA A 11 14.79 -14.19 14.21
CA ALA A 11 13.60 -13.44 14.62
C ALA A 11 12.66 -13.18 13.44
N TYR A 12 13.21 -12.83 12.29
CA TYR A 12 12.47 -12.64 11.06
C TYR A 12 11.78 -13.93 10.59
N GLU A 13 12.52 -15.02 10.45
CA GLU A 13 11.99 -16.32 9.98
C GLU A 13 10.83 -16.81 10.86
N LYS A 14 11.02 -16.80 12.18
CA LYS A 14 9.97 -17.21 13.13
C LYS A 14 8.80 -16.24 13.16
N GLY A 15 9.09 -14.95 13.11
CA GLY A 15 8.07 -13.89 13.18
C GLY A 15 7.17 -13.83 11.96
N SER A 16 7.75 -13.83 10.76
CA SER A 16 7.01 -13.76 9.50
C SER A 16 6.13 -14.98 9.27
N ALA A 17 6.68 -16.19 9.49
CA ALA A 17 5.93 -17.43 9.38
C ALA A 17 4.75 -17.48 10.36
N ARG A 18 4.97 -17.06 11.60
CA ARG A 18 3.90 -17.02 12.61
C ARG A 18 2.85 -15.96 12.31
N ALA A 19 3.26 -14.79 11.87
CA ALA A 19 2.34 -13.72 11.49
C ALA A 19 1.44 -14.16 10.33
N ASP A 20 2.01 -14.76 9.29
CA ASP A 20 1.28 -15.28 8.16
C ASP A 20 0.27 -16.36 8.60
N GLN A 21 0.72 -17.37 9.33
CA GLN A 21 -0.14 -18.46 9.82
C GLN A 21 -1.30 -17.97 10.70
N MET A 22 -1.08 -16.94 11.50
CA MET A 22 -2.09 -16.45 12.45
C MET A 22 -3.05 -15.43 11.86
N MET A 23 -2.58 -14.61 10.93
CA MET A 23 -3.31 -13.41 10.49
C MET A 23 -3.90 -13.55 9.10
N PHE A 24 -3.34 -14.40 8.21
CA PHE A 24 -3.91 -14.63 6.89
C PHE A 24 -5.16 -15.50 7.00
N ASP A 25 -6.33 -14.98 6.59
CA ASP A 25 -7.61 -15.68 6.72
C ASP A 25 -8.00 -16.53 5.51
N GLY A 26 -7.05 -16.68 4.56
CA GLY A 26 -7.24 -17.35 3.28
C GLY A 26 -7.51 -16.39 2.12
N GLU A 27 -7.66 -15.09 2.39
CA GLU A 27 -7.88 -14.06 1.37
C GLU A 27 -7.10 -12.78 1.66
N TYR A 28 -7.08 -12.31 2.93
CA TYR A 28 -6.34 -11.14 3.36
C TYR A 28 -5.92 -11.25 4.84
N TYR A 29 -5.08 -10.32 5.29
CA TYR A 29 -4.60 -10.31 6.68
C TYR A 29 -5.59 -9.60 7.61
N ILE A 30 -5.91 -10.24 8.72
CA ILE A 30 -6.85 -9.75 9.72
C ILE A 30 -6.15 -9.44 11.05
N GLN A 31 -6.78 -8.64 11.89
CA GLN A 31 -6.34 -8.45 13.26
C GLN A 31 -6.84 -9.60 14.15
N VAL A 32 -5.90 -10.30 14.79
CA VAL A 32 -6.20 -11.37 15.74
C VAL A 32 -6.17 -10.81 17.15
N GLN A 33 -7.34 -10.51 17.69
CA GLN A 33 -7.51 -9.94 19.03
C GLN A 33 -8.58 -10.70 19.82
N LYS A 34 -8.20 -11.23 20.99
CA LYS A 34 -9.17 -11.83 21.92
C LYS A 34 -10.09 -10.75 22.51
N GLU A 35 -11.37 -11.08 22.67
CA GLU A 35 -12.37 -10.19 23.27
C GLU A 35 -12.42 -8.79 22.64
N ILE A 36 -12.35 -8.73 21.32
CA ILE A 36 -12.19 -7.50 20.53
C ILE A 36 -13.20 -6.41 20.90
N ASP A 37 -14.42 -6.77 21.29
CA ASP A 37 -15.48 -5.84 21.64
C ASP A 37 -15.27 -5.13 23.01
N LYS A 38 -14.23 -5.51 23.75
CA LYS A 38 -13.80 -4.78 24.94
C LYS A 38 -12.90 -3.57 24.63
N TYR A 39 -12.35 -3.51 23.42
CA TYR A 39 -11.38 -2.50 23.01
C TYR A 39 -11.97 -1.57 21.94
N LYS A 40 -11.57 -0.29 22.00
CA LYS A 40 -11.97 0.72 21.00
C LYS A 40 -11.01 0.71 19.82
N TYR A 41 -11.51 1.17 18.66
CA TYR A 41 -10.72 1.44 17.44
C TYR A 41 -10.04 0.21 16.85
N GLN A 42 -10.72 -0.93 16.93
CA GLN A 42 -10.22 -2.18 16.37
C GLN A 42 -10.81 -2.41 14.97
N PHE A 43 -10.07 -3.11 14.10
CA PHE A 43 -10.60 -3.52 12.79
C PHE A 43 -10.97 -5.01 12.74
N GLY A 44 -10.38 -5.85 13.60
CA GLY A 44 -10.74 -7.27 13.71
C GLY A 44 -10.63 -8.01 12.40
N LYS A 45 -11.74 -8.56 11.91
CA LYS A 45 -11.84 -9.26 10.63
C LYS A 45 -12.02 -8.33 9.42
N GLY A 46 -11.82 -7.02 9.59
CA GLY A 46 -11.89 -6.05 8.50
C GLY A 46 -10.72 -6.19 7.53
N CYS A 47 -10.99 -5.92 6.26
CA CYS A 47 -9.96 -5.74 5.25
C CYS A 47 -9.38 -4.33 5.41
N LEU A 48 -8.18 -4.23 5.97
CA LEU A 48 -7.48 -2.97 6.20
C LEU A 48 -6.62 -2.63 4.98
N SER A 49 -6.66 -1.39 4.49
CA SER A 49 -5.90 -1.01 3.29
C SER A 49 -4.39 -1.05 3.50
N ASP A 50 -3.90 -0.55 4.64
CA ASP A 50 -2.47 -0.55 4.98
C ASP A 50 -2.00 -1.79 5.75
N GLN A 51 -2.69 -2.92 5.60
CA GLN A 51 -2.31 -4.19 6.25
C GLN A 51 -0.91 -4.69 5.88
N LEU A 52 -0.39 -4.27 4.73
CA LEU A 52 0.91 -4.67 4.18
C LEU A 52 1.94 -3.51 4.10
N LEU A 53 1.84 -2.52 4.98
CA LEU A 53 2.82 -1.44 5.09
C LEU A 53 4.26 -1.97 5.22
N GLY A 54 4.48 -3.03 6.02
CA GLY A 54 5.79 -3.66 6.15
C GLY A 54 6.33 -4.24 4.84
N GLN A 55 5.46 -4.82 4.02
CA GLN A 55 5.80 -5.33 2.70
C GLN A 55 6.17 -4.21 1.72
N PHE A 56 5.42 -3.10 1.73
CA PHE A 56 5.77 -1.88 0.97
C PHE A 56 7.17 -1.38 1.34
N LEU A 57 7.47 -1.28 2.63
CA LEU A 57 8.79 -0.84 3.10
C LEU A 57 9.91 -1.81 2.68
N ALA A 58 9.64 -3.11 2.69
CA ALA A 58 10.59 -4.13 2.24
C ALA A 58 10.90 -4.01 0.73
N TYR A 59 9.90 -3.74 -0.10
CA TYR A 59 10.09 -3.45 -1.52
C TYR A 59 10.93 -2.18 -1.72
N MET A 60 10.62 -1.11 -1.01
CA MET A 60 11.37 0.16 -1.11
C MET A 60 12.83 0.02 -0.65
N ALA A 61 13.08 -0.88 0.30
CA ALA A 61 14.44 -1.19 0.78
C ALA A 61 15.19 -2.22 -0.09
N GLY A 62 14.57 -2.76 -1.14
CA GLY A 62 15.17 -3.79 -2.00
C GLY A 62 15.32 -5.15 -1.33
N ILE A 63 14.55 -5.42 -0.27
CA ILE A 63 14.55 -6.70 0.47
C ILE A 63 13.70 -7.75 -0.28
N GLY A 64 12.66 -7.32 -0.99
CA GLY A 64 11.72 -8.20 -1.66
C GLY A 64 10.56 -8.64 -0.76
N GLU A 65 10.05 -9.85 -1.01
CA GLU A 65 8.94 -10.41 -0.27
C GLU A 65 9.36 -10.83 1.15
N ILE A 66 8.63 -10.33 2.16
CA ILE A 66 8.78 -10.70 3.58
C ILE A 66 7.66 -11.62 4.08
N LEU A 67 6.65 -11.84 3.25
CA LEU A 67 5.53 -12.76 3.44
C LEU A 67 5.36 -13.62 2.18
N PRO A 68 4.60 -14.73 2.21
CA PRO A 68 4.35 -15.54 1.02
C PRO A 68 3.75 -14.71 -0.12
N LYS A 69 4.40 -14.73 -1.28
CA LYS A 69 4.04 -13.90 -2.45
C LYS A 69 2.57 -14.03 -2.85
N GLU A 70 2.05 -15.27 -2.85
CA GLU A 70 0.65 -15.53 -3.22
C GLU A 70 -0.34 -14.95 -2.18
N HIS A 71 0.05 -14.93 -0.89
CA HIS A 71 -0.76 -14.31 0.15
C HIS A 71 -0.73 -12.78 0.05
N VAL A 72 0.44 -12.21 -0.24
CA VAL A 72 0.57 -10.76 -0.51
C VAL A 72 -0.30 -10.34 -1.68
N LYS A 73 -0.24 -11.09 -2.79
CA LYS A 73 -1.06 -10.84 -3.98
C LYS A 73 -2.55 -10.93 -3.64
N SER A 74 -2.99 -12.04 -3.03
CA SER A 74 -4.39 -12.25 -2.62
C SER A 74 -4.90 -11.13 -1.71
N ALA A 75 -4.08 -10.69 -0.76
CA ALA A 75 -4.42 -9.59 0.14
C ALA A 75 -4.58 -8.26 -0.63
N MET A 76 -3.70 -7.95 -1.58
CA MET A 76 -3.79 -6.72 -2.37
C MET A 76 -4.99 -6.72 -3.33
N GLU A 77 -5.25 -7.84 -3.99
CA GLU A 77 -6.47 -8.02 -4.80
C GLU A 77 -7.73 -7.83 -3.95
N SER A 78 -7.74 -8.35 -2.72
CA SER A 78 -8.84 -8.19 -1.77
C SER A 78 -9.01 -6.73 -1.30
N VAL A 79 -7.92 -6.04 -1.00
CA VAL A 79 -7.94 -4.62 -0.65
C VAL A 79 -8.53 -3.80 -1.79
N PHE A 80 -8.09 -4.02 -3.03
CA PHE A 80 -8.67 -3.34 -4.18
C PHE A 80 -10.15 -3.66 -4.33
N LYS A 81 -10.52 -4.93 -4.31
CA LYS A 81 -11.90 -5.40 -4.47
C LYS A 81 -12.88 -4.82 -3.45
N TYR A 82 -12.47 -4.72 -2.18
CA TYR A 82 -13.39 -4.37 -1.09
C TYR A 82 -13.32 -2.91 -0.68
N ASN A 83 -12.16 -2.29 -0.78
CA ASN A 83 -11.94 -0.94 -0.25
C ASN A 83 -11.94 0.14 -1.32
N TYR A 84 -11.67 -0.20 -2.60
CA TYR A 84 -11.78 0.77 -3.69
C TYR A 84 -13.25 1.13 -3.97
N LYS A 85 -13.54 2.43 -4.05
CA LYS A 85 -14.88 2.98 -4.29
C LYS A 85 -14.86 3.83 -5.55
N THR A 86 -15.93 3.69 -6.34
CA THR A 86 -16.17 4.48 -7.55
C THR A 86 -17.07 5.69 -7.29
N ASP A 87 -17.56 5.84 -6.07
CA ASP A 87 -18.24 7.01 -5.54
C ASP A 87 -18.28 6.98 -4.00
N PHE A 88 -18.66 8.10 -3.41
CA PHE A 88 -18.77 8.28 -1.96
C PHE A 88 -20.17 8.75 -1.50
N TYR A 89 -21.19 8.63 -2.34
CA TYR A 89 -22.56 9.05 -1.98
C TYR A 89 -23.14 8.28 -0.80
N HIS A 90 -22.69 7.03 -0.59
CA HIS A 90 -23.19 6.13 0.45
C HIS A 90 -22.08 5.62 1.37
N THR A 91 -20.93 6.32 1.42
CA THR A 91 -19.82 5.95 2.28
C THR A 91 -19.84 6.82 3.55
N ASP A 92 -20.03 6.17 4.69
CA ASP A 92 -19.98 6.85 5.98
C ASP A 92 -18.54 7.13 6.43
N SER A 93 -18.25 8.37 6.77
CA SER A 93 -17.04 8.77 7.48
C SER A 93 -17.40 9.43 8.80
N VAL A 94 -16.84 8.92 9.89
CA VAL A 94 -17.17 9.39 11.25
C VAL A 94 -16.50 10.72 11.58
N HIS A 95 -15.31 10.97 11.02
CA HIS A 95 -14.51 12.14 11.33
C HIS A 95 -14.36 13.10 10.15
N ARG A 96 -13.73 12.66 9.06
CA ARG A 96 -13.29 13.53 7.96
C ARG A 96 -13.60 12.88 6.63
N ALA A 97 -14.06 13.68 5.68
CA ALA A 97 -14.28 13.25 4.31
C ALA A 97 -13.18 13.82 3.41
N TYR A 98 -12.33 12.96 2.86
CA TYR A 98 -11.24 13.34 1.95
C TYR A 98 -11.52 12.96 0.49
N ALA A 99 -12.56 12.18 0.26
CA ALA A 99 -13.16 11.95 -1.04
C ALA A 99 -14.69 12.05 -0.90
N ILE A 100 -15.37 12.63 -1.87
CA ILE A 100 -16.80 12.95 -1.81
C ILE A 100 -17.48 12.73 -3.17
N ASN A 101 -18.80 12.55 -3.15
CA ASN A 101 -19.66 12.48 -4.33
C ASN A 101 -19.21 11.43 -5.35
N GLU A 102 -18.97 11.85 -6.60
CA GLU A 102 -18.52 11.03 -7.72
C GLU A 102 -16.99 10.74 -7.71
N GLU A 103 -16.27 11.16 -6.69
CA GLU A 103 -14.84 10.90 -6.63
C GLU A 103 -14.55 9.41 -6.39
N HIS A 104 -13.44 8.95 -6.95
CA HIS A 104 -12.95 7.59 -6.72
C HIS A 104 -11.88 7.60 -5.65
N GLY A 105 -11.75 6.53 -4.88
CA GLY A 105 -10.73 6.40 -3.86
C GLY A 105 -10.83 5.12 -3.06
N MET A 106 -9.86 4.91 -2.18
CA MET A 106 -9.78 3.71 -1.36
C MET A 106 -10.01 4.06 0.10
N VAL A 107 -11.04 3.49 0.71
CA VAL A 107 -11.29 3.64 2.15
C VAL A 107 -10.29 2.85 2.98
N VAL A 108 -10.05 3.30 4.21
CA VAL A 108 -9.05 2.67 5.11
C VAL A 108 -9.43 1.23 5.47
N ALA A 109 -10.71 0.93 5.73
CA ALA A 109 -11.12 -0.43 6.05
C ALA A 109 -12.59 -0.70 5.71
N THR A 110 -12.88 -1.95 5.34
CA THR A 110 -14.25 -2.48 5.19
C THR A 110 -14.39 -3.81 5.91
N TRP A 111 -15.63 -4.29 6.08
CA TRP A 111 -15.93 -5.61 6.68
C TRP A 111 -16.74 -6.46 5.70
N PRO A 112 -16.14 -6.91 4.59
CA PRO A 112 -16.89 -7.60 3.51
C PRO A 112 -17.45 -8.96 3.95
N LYS A 113 -16.79 -9.61 4.90
CA LYS A 113 -17.22 -10.91 5.47
C LYS A 113 -17.99 -10.76 6.80
N GLY A 114 -18.38 -9.51 7.17
CA GLY A 114 -18.94 -9.23 8.48
C GLY A 114 -17.90 -9.21 9.60
N GLY A 115 -18.35 -9.32 10.88
CA GLY A 115 -17.43 -9.30 12.02
C GLY A 115 -16.89 -7.91 12.37
N ARG A 116 -17.61 -6.84 11.99
CA ARG A 116 -17.30 -5.47 12.41
C ARG A 116 -17.36 -5.40 13.94
N PRO A 117 -16.29 -4.96 14.62
CA PRO A 117 -16.27 -4.83 16.07
C PRO A 117 -17.32 -3.85 16.59
N LYS A 118 -17.72 -4.02 17.86
CA LYS A 118 -18.65 -3.09 18.52
C LYS A 118 -18.15 -1.65 18.55
N PHE A 119 -16.83 -1.49 18.70
CA PHE A 119 -16.14 -0.19 18.69
C PHE A 119 -15.09 -0.18 17.57
N PRO A 120 -15.51 -0.04 16.29
CA PRO A 120 -14.65 -0.21 15.16
C PRO A 120 -13.64 0.92 15.03
N LEU A 121 -12.64 0.73 14.16
CA LEU A 121 -11.73 1.77 13.71
C LEU A 121 -12.53 2.95 13.17
N SER A 122 -12.43 4.09 13.83
CA SER A 122 -13.24 5.28 13.51
C SER A 122 -12.84 5.94 12.18
N TYR A 123 -11.64 5.65 11.68
CA TYR A 123 -11.15 6.16 10.40
C TYR A 123 -11.47 5.25 9.20
N ALA A 124 -12.24 4.18 9.40
CA ALA A 124 -12.49 3.16 8.37
C ALA A 124 -13.01 3.72 7.05
N GLY A 125 -13.89 4.73 7.10
CA GLY A 125 -14.45 5.37 5.90
C GLY A 125 -13.62 6.53 5.34
N GLU A 126 -12.47 6.86 5.93
CA GLU A 126 -11.59 7.90 5.40
C GLU A 126 -10.79 7.38 4.20
N VAL A 127 -10.30 8.31 3.38
CA VAL A 127 -9.43 8.04 2.22
C VAL A 127 -8.11 8.76 2.45
N TRP A 128 -7.04 7.99 2.61
CA TRP A 128 -5.71 8.53 2.90
C TRP A 128 -4.77 8.34 1.71
N THR A 129 -4.41 9.41 1.05
CA THR A 129 -3.61 9.38 -0.19
C THR A 129 -2.29 8.64 -0.02
N GLY A 130 -1.65 8.78 1.12
CA GLY A 130 -0.41 8.04 1.40
C GLY A 130 -0.60 6.52 1.46
N VAL A 131 -1.71 6.05 2.06
CA VAL A 131 -2.08 4.63 2.07
C VAL A 131 -2.51 4.16 0.68
N GLU A 132 -3.24 4.99 -0.06
CA GLU A 132 -3.59 4.67 -1.45
C GLU A 132 -2.34 4.45 -2.33
N TYR A 133 -1.31 5.31 -2.20
CA TYR A 133 -0.04 5.13 -2.91
C TYR A 133 0.70 3.87 -2.46
N GLU A 134 0.71 3.56 -1.17
CA GLU A 134 1.27 2.33 -0.62
C GLU A 134 0.61 1.09 -1.25
N VAL A 135 -0.73 1.07 -1.27
CA VAL A 135 -1.50 -0.03 -1.89
C VAL A 135 -1.23 -0.12 -3.38
N ALA A 136 -1.18 1.02 -4.09
CA ALA A 136 -0.86 1.04 -5.51
C ALA A 136 0.53 0.42 -5.80
N VAL A 137 1.53 0.74 -4.98
CA VAL A 137 2.87 0.16 -5.08
C VAL A 137 2.85 -1.35 -4.86
N ASN A 138 2.19 -1.80 -3.79
CA ASN A 138 2.07 -3.23 -3.49
C ASN A 138 1.30 -4.00 -4.59
N LEU A 139 0.25 -3.40 -5.17
CA LEU A 139 -0.47 -3.96 -6.33
C LEU A 139 0.46 -4.13 -7.53
N ILE A 140 1.25 -3.11 -7.88
CA ILE A 140 2.19 -3.16 -9.02
C ILE A 140 3.22 -4.26 -8.80
N TYR A 141 3.86 -4.34 -7.63
CA TYR A 141 4.82 -5.41 -7.31
C TYR A 141 4.18 -6.80 -7.29
N SER A 142 2.88 -6.90 -7.01
CA SER A 142 2.12 -8.16 -7.07
C SER A 142 1.65 -8.53 -8.49
N GLY A 143 1.98 -7.73 -9.50
CA GLY A 143 1.58 -7.94 -10.89
C GLY A 143 0.18 -7.41 -11.25
N CYS A 144 -0.50 -6.71 -10.32
CA CYS A 144 -1.81 -6.07 -10.54
C CYS A 144 -1.60 -4.60 -10.98
N VAL A 145 -0.96 -4.40 -12.13
CA VAL A 145 -0.49 -3.08 -12.59
C VAL A 145 -1.65 -2.15 -12.88
N GLU A 146 -2.68 -2.63 -13.57
CA GLU A 146 -3.86 -1.83 -13.94
C GLU A 146 -4.63 -1.33 -12.71
N GLU A 147 -4.80 -2.19 -11.71
CA GLU A 147 -5.43 -1.82 -10.44
C GLU A 147 -4.59 -0.76 -9.70
N GLY A 148 -3.28 -0.96 -9.65
CA GLY A 148 -2.35 0.00 -9.05
C GLY A 148 -2.42 1.37 -9.74
N LEU A 149 -2.39 1.41 -11.06
CA LEU A 149 -2.51 2.65 -11.84
C LEU A 149 -3.90 3.28 -11.71
N THR A 150 -4.96 2.47 -11.58
CA THR A 150 -6.32 2.97 -11.31
C THR A 150 -6.38 3.72 -9.98
N VAL A 151 -5.75 3.19 -8.93
CA VAL A 151 -5.65 3.88 -7.63
C VAL A 151 -4.88 5.19 -7.77
N VAL A 152 -3.71 5.18 -8.43
CA VAL A 152 -2.91 6.40 -8.66
C VAL A 152 -3.71 7.46 -9.42
N LYS A 153 -4.41 7.05 -10.48
CA LYS A 153 -5.26 7.95 -11.26
C LYS A 153 -6.35 8.59 -10.39
N SER A 154 -7.02 7.80 -9.57
CA SER A 154 -8.06 8.29 -8.66
C SER A 154 -7.55 9.37 -7.71
N ILE A 155 -6.33 9.22 -7.18
CA ILE A 155 -5.70 10.25 -6.36
C ILE A 155 -5.45 11.50 -7.19
N ARG A 156 -4.88 11.38 -8.39
CA ARG A 156 -4.57 12.54 -9.23
C ARG A 156 -5.81 13.27 -9.72
N ASP A 157 -6.89 12.55 -10.00
CA ASP A 157 -8.17 13.15 -10.38
C ASP A 157 -8.82 13.96 -9.23
N ARG A 158 -8.53 13.63 -7.96
CA ARG A 158 -8.95 14.41 -6.81
C ARG A 158 -8.07 15.64 -6.55
N TYR A 159 -6.79 15.59 -6.95
CA TYR A 159 -5.79 16.64 -6.74
C TYR A 159 -5.26 17.18 -8.08
N ASP A 160 -6.18 17.55 -8.96
CA ASP A 160 -5.92 17.94 -10.35
C ASP A 160 -5.52 19.42 -10.53
N GLY A 161 -5.52 20.19 -9.46
CA GLY A 161 -5.27 21.63 -9.47
C GLY A 161 -6.53 22.47 -9.64
N TYR A 162 -7.64 21.86 -10.03
CA TYR A 162 -8.97 22.50 -10.09
C TYR A 162 -9.81 22.18 -8.85
N LYS A 163 -9.94 20.90 -8.52
CA LYS A 163 -10.68 20.44 -7.33
C LYS A 163 -9.89 20.70 -6.04
N ARG A 164 -8.63 20.27 -6.02
CA ARG A 164 -7.72 20.45 -4.87
C ARG A 164 -6.30 20.77 -5.35
N ASN A 165 -5.56 21.43 -4.47
CA ASN A 165 -4.16 21.74 -4.73
C ASN A 165 -3.31 20.46 -4.77
N PRO A 166 -2.63 20.15 -5.90
CA PRO A 166 -1.83 18.94 -6.07
C PRO A 166 -0.57 18.89 -5.18
N PHE A 167 -0.20 20.00 -4.55
CA PHE A 167 0.95 20.10 -3.66
C PHE A 167 0.57 20.16 -2.17
N SER A 168 -0.72 20.01 -1.85
CA SER A 168 -1.22 20.05 -0.48
C SER A 168 -2.19 18.93 -0.18
N GLU A 169 -1.65 17.79 0.19
CA GLU A 169 -2.45 16.67 0.68
C GLU A 169 -3.14 17.05 2.00
N ILE A 170 -4.45 16.86 2.08
CA ILE A 170 -5.28 17.33 3.20
C ILE A 170 -5.47 16.30 4.32
N GLU A 171 -4.90 15.14 4.20
CA GLU A 171 -4.94 14.13 5.25
C GLU A 171 -4.33 14.69 6.54
N SER A 172 -5.09 14.67 7.64
CA SER A 172 -4.63 15.12 8.97
C SER A 172 -4.08 16.56 9.03
N GLY A 173 -4.54 17.43 8.16
CA GLY A 173 -4.06 18.79 7.97
C GLY A 173 -3.65 19.05 6.52
N HIS A 174 -2.82 20.06 6.30
CA HIS A 174 -2.29 20.37 4.98
C HIS A 174 -0.84 19.88 4.84
N HIS A 175 -0.41 19.59 3.61
CA HIS A 175 0.95 19.15 3.28
C HIS A 175 1.39 17.89 4.03
N TYR A 176 0.50 16.90 4.10
CA TYR A 176 0.77 15.68 4.87
C TYR A 176 1.78 14.77 4.15
N CYS A 177 2.90 14.49 4.84
CA CYS A 177 4.07 13.87 4.21
C CYS A 177 3.89 12.39 3.80
N ARG A 178 2.85 11.68 4.25
CA ARG A 178 2.62 10.28 3.87
C ARG A 178 2.42 10.13 2.35
N ALA A 179 1.94 11.16 1.66
CA ALA A 179 1.84 11.19 0.20
C ALA A 179 3.19 11.03 -0.52
N MET A 180 4.32 11.17 0.18
CA MET A 180 5.65 10.82 -0.35
C MET A 180 5.77 9.34 -0.75
N ALA A 181 4.89 8.46 -0.28
CA ALA A 181 4.78 7.08 -0.76
C ALA A 181 4.58 7.00 -2.30
N SER A 182 4.11 8.07 -2.93
CA SER A 182 3.99 8.19 -4.39
C SER A 182 5.29 7.94 -5.16
N TRP A 183 6.45 8.23 -4.56
CA TRP A 183 7.75 7.91 -5.16
C TRP A 183 7.94 6.42 -5.41
N GLY A 184 7.34 5.57 -4.57
CA GLY A 184 7.34 4.13 -4.73
C GLY A 184 6.66 3.65 -6.01
N VAL A 185 5.68 4.39 -6.52
CA VAL A 185 4.97 4.03 -7.77
C VAL A 185 5.93 3.97 -8.95
N LEU A 186 6.77 5.00 -9.11
CA LEU A 186 7.76 5.03 -10.18
C LEU A 186 8.78 3.89 -10.04
N ASN A 187 9.27 3.66 -8.82
CA ASN A 187 10.20 2.58 -8.54
C ASN A 187 9.58 1.20 -8.86
N ALA A 188 8.31 0.99 -8.51
CA ALA A 188 7.59 -0.25 -8.80
C ALA A 188 7.40 -0.45 -10.31
N LEU A 189 7.00 0.58 -11.04
CA LEU A 189 6.83 0.53 -12.49
C LEU A 189 8.14 0.24 -13.23
N LEU A 190 9.24 0.81 -12.77
CA LEU A 190 10.59 0.55 -13.30
C LEU A 190 11.17 -0.79 -12.81
N GLY A 191 10.59 -1.39 -11.76
CA GLY A 191 11.22 -2.50 -11.06
C GLY A 191 12.63 -2.15 -10.60
N LEU A 192 12.82 -0.89 -10.17
CA LEU A 192 14.13 -0.35 -9.80
C LEU A 192 14.65 -1.01 -8.53
N GLN A 193 15.83 -1.60 -8.62
CA GLN A 193 16.58 -2.11 -7.48
C GLN A 193 17.97 -1.50 -7.45
N SER A 194 18.39 -1.02 -6.30
CA SER A 194 19.71 -0.42 -6.12
C SER A 194 20.38 -0.94 -4.85
N ASP A 195 21.58 -1.50 -5.00
CA ASP A 195 22.46 -1.84 -3.89
C ASP A 195 23.68 -0.93 -3.95
N MET A 196 23.65 0.11 -3.15
CA MET A 196 24.72 1.13 -3.14
C MET A 196 26.01 0.63 -2.49
N TYR A 197 25.96 -0.43 -1.69
CA TYR A 197 27.14 -1.07 -1.11
C TYR A 197 27.89 -1.87 -2.17
N ARG A 198 27.17 -2.68 -2.96
CA ARG A 198 27.73 -3.46 -4.07
C ARG A 198 27.91 -2.63 -5.35
N GLY A 199 27.34 -1.43 -5.42
CA GLY A 199 27.37 -0.59 -6.61
C GLY A 199 26.54 -1.15 -7.77
N THR A 200 25.48 -1.88 -7.46
CA THR A 200 24.61 -2.47 -8.49
C THR A 200 23.31 -1.69 -8.63
N LEU A 201 22.86 -1.62 -9.88
CA LEU A 201 21.58 -1.02 -10.28
C LEU A 201 20.93 -1.95 -11.30
N SER A 202 19.67 -2.33 -11.08
CA SER A 202 18.91 -3.15 -12.02
C SER A 202 17.49 -2.62 -12.20
N PHE A 203 16.91 -2.97 -13.36
CA PHE A 203 15.56 -2.59 -13.77
C PHE A 203 14.82 -3.85 -14.21
N HIS A 204 13.62 -4.03 -13.71
CA HIS A 204 12.68 -5.11 -14.04
C HIS A 204 11.28 -4.51 -14.26
N PRO A 205 11.07 -3.78 -15.37
CA PRO A 205 9.83 -3.01 -15.55
C PRO A 205 8.58 -3.86 -15.46
N ALA A 206 7.57 -3.35 -14.76
CA ALA A 206 6.27 -3.98 -14.64
C ALA A 206 5.37 -3.74 -15.88
N ILE A 207 5.81 -2.84 -16.79
CA ILE A 207 5.10 -2.50 -18.04
C ILE A 207 5.90 -3.07 -19.22
N GLU A 208 5.21 -3.78 -20.10
CA GLU A 208 5.76 -4.23 -21.38
C GLU A 208 5.72 -3.11 -22.42
N GLY A 209 6.54 -3.25 -23.48
CA GLY A 209 6.57 -2.32 -24.60
C GLY A 209 7.50 -1.11 -24.40
N GLU A 210 7.32 -0.09 -25.19
CA GLU A 210 8.17 1.09 -25.18
C GLU A 210 7.91 1.95 -23.93
N MET A 211 8.95 2.20 -23.16
CA MET A 211 8.89 3.06 -21.99
C MET A 211 10.15 3.91 -21.85
N SER A 212 10.01 5.15 -21.44
CA SER A 212 11.09 6.02 -21.03
C SER A 212 10.73 6.78 -19.76
N SER A 213 11.59 6.71 -18.76
CA SER A 213 11.36 7.39 -17.46
C SER A 213 12.67 7.76 -16.79
N PHE A 214 12.65 8.83 -16.01
CA PHE A 214 13.79 9.14 -15.14
C PHE A 214 13.85 8.15 -13.96
N PHE A 215 15.05 7.98 -13.44
CA PHE A 215 15.26 7.31 -12.16
C PHE A 215 16.25 8.09 -11.31
N ILE A 216 16.18 7.90 -10.01
CA ILE A 216 17.13 8.44 -9.04
C ILE A 216 17.33 7.44 -7.89
N CYS A 217 18.59 7.26 -7.51
CA CYS A 217 18.98 6.50 -6.32
C CYS A 217 20.19 7.20 -5.68
N GLY A 218 20.65 6.73 -4.50
CA GLY A 218 21.61 7.45 -3.66
C GLY A 218 22.88 7.97 -4.34
N LYS A 219 23.36 7.33 -5.42
CA LYS A 219 24.60 7.71 -6.12
C LYS A 219 24.44 7.87 -7.62
N ALA A 220 23.27 7.60 -8.19
CA ALA A 220 23.04 7.65 -9.61
C ALA A 220 21.65 8.22 -9.94
N TRP A 221 21.58 8.88 -11.08
CA TRP A 221 20.33 9.35 -11.68
C TRP A 221 20.46 9.35 -13.20
N GLY A 222 19.35 9.25 -13.89
CA GLY A 222 19.36 9.20 -15.35
C GLY A 222 18.00 8.92 -15.96
N ILE A 223 18.03 8.53 -17.21
CA ILE A 223 16.86 8.07 -17.97
C ILE A 223 17.01 6.57 -18.23
N TYR A 224 16.02 5.81 -17.82
CA TYR A 224 15.83 4.44 -18.27
C TYR A 224 14.95 4.45 -19.51
N SER A 225 15.33 3.69 -20.54
CA SER A 225 14.52 3.50 -21.75
C SER A 225 14.54 2.04 -22.16
N GLN A 226 13.37 1.48 -22.44
CA GLN A 226 13.23 0.20 -23.11
C GLN A 226 12.52 0.39 -24.44
N LYS A 227 12.86 -0.45 -25.39
CA LYS A 227 12.23 -0.56 -26.72
C LYS A 227 11.59 -1.92 -26.83
N GLU A 228 10.63 -2.06 -27.74
CA GLU A 228 10.09 -3.36 -28.11
C GLU A 228 11.16 -4.32 -28.61
#